data_19268ea26f370e137427ec6d91eacc52
#
_entry.id   19268ea26f370e137427ec6d91eacc52
#
_cell.length_a   1.000
_cell.length_b   1.000
_cell.length_c   1.000
_cell.angle_alpha   90.00
_cell.angle_beta   90.00
_cell.angle_gamma   90.00
#
_symmetry.space_group_name_H-M   'P 1'
#
loop_
_entity.id
_entity.type
_entity.pdbx_description
1 polymer ?
#
loop_
_entity_poly.entity_id
_entity_poly.type
_entity_poly.pdbx_seq_one_letter_code
_entity_poly.pdbx_strand_id
1 'polypeptide(L)'
;TIPCIHLEKGADVVAYSGGKAICGPQGAGLVLGDKKILMSAWQASSPHHGPNRDNKIGREEIMGMLAAVEAWVARDHAAEWQTWLSRLDHITQRVLQIVGVETEIEQPSGLSNHSPTLVISWDPAALHITGEQVAEDFARNKPRIAVGSGDTGGKACIRITPSQMQPDNEEVVAKRIYQILTEARSPQPTQL
;
A
#
# COMPACT_ATOMS: atom_id res chain seq x y z
N THR A 1 12.24 3.07 -14.50
CA THR A 1 11.95 3.63 -13.23
C THR A 1 12.38 5.07 -13.02
N ILE A 2 12.89 5.69 -13.99
CA ILE A 2 13.11 7.11 -13.96
C ILE A 2 12.02 7.73 -14.79
N PRO A 3 11.75 8.66 -14.25
CA PRO A 3 11.22 9.01 -13.04
C PRO A 3 9.93 9.52 -13.14
N CYS A 4 9.43 9.75 -14.14
CA CYS A 4 8.32 10.58 -13.99
C CYS A 4 7.54 10.59 -15.26
N ILE A 5 6.74 9.57 -15.39
CA ILE A 5 5.74 9.52 -16.45
C ILE A 5 4.94 10.83 -16.56
N HIS A 6 4.82 11.59 -15.46
CA HIS A 6 4.15 12.88 -15.49
C HIS A 6 4.98 13.94 -16.24
N LEU A 7 6.32 13.97 -16.04
CA LEU A 7 7.20 14.84 -16.81
C LEU A 7 7.23 14.43 -18.29
N GLU A 8 7.27 13.13 -18.58
CA GLU A 8 7.19 12.62 -19.95
C GLU A 8 5.87 12.99 -20.63
N LYS A 9 4.79 13.13 -19.88
CA LYS A 9 3.47 13.56 -20.36
C LYS A 9 3.28 15.07 -20.39
N GLY A 10 4.34 15.86 -20.13
CA GLY A 10 4.36 17.30 -20.30
C GLY A 10 4.13 18.13 -19.04
N ALA A 11 4.22 17.53 -17.85
CA ALA A 11 4.25 18.32 -16.62
C ALA A 11 5.61 19.04 -16.50
N ASP A 12 5.62 20.31 -16.13
CA ASP A 12 6.85 21.07 -15.91
C ASP A 12 7.52 20.71 -14.58
N VAL A 13 6.71 20.37 -13.57
CA VAL A 13 7.16 20.05 -12.21
C VAL A 13 6.24 19.00 -11.59
N VAL A 14 6.82 18.09 -10.83
CA VAL A 14 6.10 17.06 -10.07
C VAL A 14 6.61 17.00 -8.64
N ALA A 15 5.71 16.91 -7.68
CA ALA A 15 6.03 16.77 -6.27
C ALA A 15 5.63 15.38 -5.74
N TYR A 16 6.52 14.75 -5.00
CA TYR A 16 6.32 13.45 -4.34
C TYR A 16 6.38 13.57 -2.83
N SER A 17 5.49 12.86 -2.14
CA SER A 17 5.59 12.69 -0.70
C SER A 17 6.76 11.75 -0.38
N GLY A 18 7.66 12.18 0.50
CA GLY A 18 8.83 11.39 0.89
C GLY A 18 8.51 10.17 1.74
N GLY A 19 7.54 10.27 2.63
CA GLY A 19 7.20 9.24 3.61
C GLY A 19 6.32 8.09 3.11
N LYS A 20 6.15 7.93 1.79
CA LYS A 20 5.36 6.85 1.18
C LYS A 20 6.29 5.84 0.48
N ALA A 21 6.04 5.51 -0.78
CA ALA A 21 6.79 4.51 -1.54
C ALA A 21 8.32 4.75 -1.57
N ILE A 22 8.73 6.02 -1.52
CA ILE A 22 10.17 6.38 -1.46
C ILE A 22 10.81 5.98 -0.13
N CYS A 23 10.01 5.80 0.94
CA CYS A 23 10.45 5.43 2.29
C CYS A 23 11.39 6.46 2.95
N GLY A 24 11.23 7.72 2.62
CA GLY A 24 11.92 8.84 3.25
C GLY A 24 11.18 9.39 4.46
N PRO A 25 11.68 10.49 5.09
CA PRO A 25 11.03 11.11 6.22
C PRO A 25 9.63 11.62 5.90
N GLN A 26 8.72 11.55 6.88
CA GLN A 26 7.33 11.98 6.74
C GLN A 26 7.20 13.50 6.47
N GLY A 27 8.08 14.30 7.05
CA GLY A 27 8.11 15.75 6.89
C GLY A 27 8.82 16.23 5.61
N ALA A 28 9.31 15.31 4.77
CA ALA A 28 10.02 15.63 3.55
C ALA A 28 9.26 15.25 2.29
N GLY A 29 9.67 15.84 1.19
CA GLY A 29 9.20 15.50 -0.15
C GLY A 29 10.31 15.65 -1.18
N LEU A 30 10.01 15.26 -2.40
CA LEU A 30 10.89 15.41 -3.55
C LEU A 30 10.17 16.18 -4.65
N VAL A 31 10.82 17.19 -5.19
CA VAL A 31 10.31 17.94 -6.35
C VAL A 31 11.26 17.72 -7.52
N LEU A 32 10.70 17.31 -8.65
CA LEU A 32 11.42 17.07 -9.90
C LEU A 32 10.83 17.94 -11.01
N GLY A 33 11.65 18.35 -11.99
CA GLY A 33 11.14 19.08 -13.15
C GLY A 33 12.09 20.08 -13.74
N ASP A 34 11.55 21.13 -14.38
CA ASP A 34 12.33 22.17 -15.05
C ASP A 34 13.28 22.87 -14.08
N LYS A 35 14.55 22.91 -14.46
CA LYS A 35 15.61 23.48 -13.62
C LYS A 35 15.40 24.96 -13.29
N LYS A 36 14.84 25.75 -14.22
CA LYS A 36 14.62 27.19 -13.98
C LYS A 36 13.53 27.40 -12.92
N ILE A 37 12.45 26.61 -12.99
CA ILE A 37 11.38 26.64 -12.02
C ILE A 37 11.89 26.19 -10.66
N LEU A 38 12.62 25.06 -10.59
CA LEU A 38 13.19 24.55 -9.36
C LEU A 38 14.17 25.52 -8.71
N MET A 39 15.03 26.17 -9.49
CA MET A 39 15.96 27.19 -8.98
C MET A 39 15.23 28.42 -8.45
N SER A 40 14.17 28.85 -9.10
CA SER A 40 13.33 29.96 -8.62
C SER A 40 12.63 29.60 -7.30
N ALA A 41 12.09 28.39 -7.20
CA ALA A 41 11.47 27.88 -5.98
C ALA A 41 12.48 27.79 -4.83
N TRP A 42 13.70 27.31 -5.11
CA TRP A 42 14.77 27.24 -4.12
C TRP A 42 15.20 28.61 -3.62
N GLN A 43 15.37 29.59 -4.52
CA GLN A 43 15.70 30.97 -4.15
C GLN A 43 14.60 31.64 -3.30
N ALA A 44 13.35 31.27 -3.51
CA ALA A 44 12.21 31.75 -2.72
C ALA A 44 12.07 31.04 -1.36
N SER A 45 12.84 30.00 -1.10
CA SER A 45 12.77 29.13 0.08
C SER A 45 14.01 29.23 0.96
N SER A 46 14.01 28.54 2.09
CA SER A 46 15.21 28.40 2.95
C SER A 46 16.37 27.74 2.16
N PRO A 47 17.63 28.19 2.33
CA PRO A 47 18.14 29.13 3.34
C PRO A 47 17.97 30.61 3.00
N HIS A 48 17.44 30.96 1.84
CA HIS A 48 17.23 32.34 1.44
C HIS A 48 16.07 32.99 2.21
N HIS A 49 16.06 34.32 2.27
CA HIS A 49 15.00 35.10 2.90
C HIS A 49 13.88 35.43 1.91
N GLY A 50 13.32 34.38 1.30
CA GLY A 50 12.22 34.50 0.34
C GLY A 50 10.83 34.25 0.98
N PRO A 51 9.76 34.30 0.17
CA PRO A 51 8.37 34.16 0.65
C PRO A 51 8.08 32.83 1.37
N ASN A 52 8.80 31.76 1.02
CA ASN A 52 8.63 30.43 1.63
C ASN A 52 9.67 30.11 2.72
N ARG A 53 10.29 31.11 3.31
CA ARG A 53 11.32 30.93 4.33
C ARG A 53 10.81 30.25 5.58
N ASP A 54 9.57 30.42 5.93
CA ASP A 54 8.87 29.81 7.06
C ASP A 54 8.56 28.33 6.87
N ASN A 55 8.45 27.85 5.62
CA ASN A 55 8.27 26.44 5.29
C ASN A 55 9.60 25.67 5.19
N LYS A 56 10.60 26.04 5.98
CA LYS A 56 11.90 25.40 5.94
C LYS A 56 11.84 23.95 6.43
N ILE A 57 12.57 23.10 5.73
CA ILE A 57 12.80 21.71 6.12
C ILE A 57 14.09 21.60 6.95
N GLY A 58 14.14 20.68 7.90
CA GLY A 58 15.34 20.40 8.70
C GLY A 58 16.43 19.68 7.90
N ARG A 59 17.66 19.70 8.37
CA ARG A 59 18.78 19.01 7.74
C ARG A 59 18.60 17.48 7.81
N GLU A 60 18.04 17.02 8.89
CA GLU A 60 17.76 15.61 9.14
C GLU A 60 16.84 15.05 8.08
N GLU A 61 15.77 15.77 7.75
CA GLU A 61 14.83 15.39 6.71
C GLU A 61 15.46 15.46 5.33
N ILE A 62 16.32 16.46 5.06
CA ILE A 62 17.02 16.57 3.77
C ILE A 62 17.96 15.38 3.59
N MET A 63 18.75 15.04 4.60
CA MET A 63 19.68 13.91 4.53
C MET A 63 18.95 12.56 4.47
N GLY A 64 17.88 12.42 5.24
CA GLY A 64 17.03 11.23 5.19
C GLY A 64 16.37 11.06 3.83
N MET A 65 15.93 12.17 3.21
CA MET A 65 15.33 12.11 1.86
C MET A 65 16.37 11.79 0.78
N LEU A 66 17.60 12.33 0.89
CA LEU A 66 18.69 11.98 -0.01
C LEU A 66 18.99 10.49 0.03
N ALA A 67 19.18 9.92 1.23
CA ALA A 67 19.42 8.49 1.41
C ALA A 67 18.28 7.64 0.85
N ALA A 68 17.02 8.08 1.03
CA ALA A 68 15.85 7.39 0.50
C ALA A 68 15.82 7.40 -1.03
N VAL A 69 16.17 8.51 -1.67
CA VAL A 69 16.25 8.61 -3.14
C VAL A 69 17.38 7.74 -3.69
N GLU A 70 18.55 7.74 -3.05
CA GLU A 70 19.67 6.87 -3.43
C GLU A 70 19.29 5.39 -3.33
N ALA A 71 18.63 5.00 -2.24
CA ALA A 71 18.12 3.64 -2.05
C ALA A 71 17.05 3.28 -3.11
N TRP A 72 16.16 4.22 -3.44
CA TRP A 72 15.14 4.04 -4.48
C TRP A 72 15.77 3.80 -5.85
N VAL A 73 16.76 4.58 -6.23
CA VAL A 73 17.47 4.43 -7.52
C VAL A 73 18.23 3.10 -7.60
N ALA A 74 18.80 2.65 -6.49
CA ALA A 74 19.56 1.39 -6.42
C ALA A 74 18.66 0.13 -6.32
N ARG A 75 17.35 0.30 -6.04
CA ARG A 75 16.41 -0.79 -5.81
C ARG A 75 16.13 -1.58 -7.09
N ASP A 76 16.13 -2.90 -7.00
CA ASP A 76 15.59 -3.76 -8.05
C ASP A 76 14.05 -3.82 -7.94
N HIS A 77 13.39 -2.89 -8.64
CA HIS A 77 11.94 -2.79 -8.65
C HIS A 77 11.25 -4.01 -9.29
N ALA A 78 11.93 -4.71 -10.19
CA ALA A 78 11.38 -5.90 -10.82
C ALA A 78 11.37 -7.07 -9.82
N ALA A 79 12.46 -7.27 -9.09
CA ALA A 79 12.52 -8.27 -8.03
C ALA A 79 11.55 -7.96 -6.88
N GLU A 80 11.40 -6.70 -6.50
CA GLU A 80 10.40 -6.27 -5.51
C GLU A 80 8.98 -6.62 -5.96
N TRP A 81 8.65 -6.36 -7.22
CA TRP A 81 7.35 -6.71 -7.79
C TRP A 81 7.08 -8.21 -7.74
N GLN A 82 8.06 -9.04 -8.11
CA GLN A 82 7.94 -10.50 -8.03
C GLN A 82 7.74 -10.98 -6.58
N THR A 83 8.43 -10.35 -5.64
CA THR A 83 8.25 -10.63 -4.21
C THR A 83 6.82 -10.32 -3.77
N TRP A 84 6.24 -9.21 -4.19
CA TRP A 84 4.85 -8.87 -3.90
C TRP A 84 3.87 -9.88 -4.47
N LEU A 85 4.05 -10.29 -5.73
CA LEU A 85 3.20 -11.30 -6.35
C LEU A 85 3.30 -12.65 -5.64
N SER A 86 4.50 -13.07 -5.25
CA SER A 86 4.72 -14.32 -4.50
C SER A 86 4.01 -14.31 -3.14
N ARG A 87 4.05 -13.18 -2.41
CA ARG A 87 3.31 -13.02 -1.15
C ARG A 87 1.81 -13.13 -1.34
N LEU A 88 1.28 -12.46 -2.37
CA LEU A 88 -0.15 -12.54 -2.67
C LEU A 88 -0.57 -13.94 -3.11
N ASP A 89 0.26 -14.64 -3.90
CA ASP A 89 0.01 -16.02 -4.29
C ASP A 89 -0.04 -16.96 -3.08
N HIS A 90 0.90 -16.81 -2.13
CA HIS A 90 0.90 -17.58 -0.89
C HIS A 90 -0.44 -17.43 -0.12
N ILE A 91 -0.93 -16.20 0.01
CA ILE A 91 -2.23 -15.93 0.65
C ILE A 91 -3.36 -16.57 -0.15
N THR A 92 -3.35 -16.39 -1.47
CA THR A 92 -4.34 -16.93 -2.40
C THR A 92 -4.47 -18.45 -2.25
N GLN A 93 -3.36 -19.19 -2.30
CA GLN A 93 -3.35 -20.63 -2.18
C GLN A 93 -3.97 -21.13 -0.86
N ARG A 94 -3.77 -20.38 0.21
CA ARG A 94 -4.34 -20.73 1.51
C ARG A 94 -5.85 -20.47 1.57
N VAL A 95 -6.30 -19.31 1.10
CA VAL A 95 -7.72 -18.93 1.24
C VAL A 95 -8.63 -19.66 0.25
N LEU A 96 -8.12 -20.07 -0.91
CA LEU A 96 -8.86 -20.89 -1.87
C LEU A 96 -9.20 -22.29 -1.37
N GLN A 97 -8.62 -22.75 -0.26
CA GLN A 97 -9.05 -23.99 0.41
C GLN A 97 -10.44 -23.85 1.04
N ILE A 98 -10.96 -22.65 1.16
CA ILE A 98 -12.28 -22.37 1.71
C ILE A 98 -13.30 -22.38 0.57
N VAL A 99 -14.25 -23.30 0.61
CA VAL A 99 -15.30 -23.39 -0.43
C VAL A 99 -16.14 -22.11 -0.43
N GLY A 100 -16.29 -21.52 -1.60
CA GLY A 100 -17.06 -20.27 -1.81
C GLY A 100 -16.24 -19.00 -1.68
N VAL A 101 -14.92 -19.09 -1.48
CA VAL A 101 -14.00 -17.96 -1.56
C VAL A 101 -13.41 -17.88 -2.96
N GLU A 102 -13.36 -16.69 -3.50
CA GLU A 102 -12.74 -16.34 -4.78
C GLU A 102 -11.63 -15.31 -4.57
N THR A 103 -10.66 -15.30 -5.45
CA THR A 103 -9.54 -14.35 -5.40
C THR A 103 -9.25 -13.75 -6.76
N GLU A 104 -8.87 -12.49 -6.78
CA GLU A 104 -8.42 -11.78 -7.97
C GLU A 104 -7.25 -10.87 -7.62
N ILE A 105 -6.22 -10.81 -8.46
CA ILE A 105 -5.13 -9.84 -8.33
C ILE A 105 -5.40 -8.69 -9.27
N GLU A 106 -5.87 -7.58 -8.72
CA GLU A 106 -6.04 -6.33 -9.44
C GLU A 106 -4.67 -5.68 -9.71
N GLN A 107 -4.43 -5.35 -10.97
CA GLN A 107 -3.27 -4.58 -11.35
C GLN A 107 -3.51 -3.09 -11.10
N PRO A 108 -2.48 -2.34 -10.69
CA PRO A 108 -2.63 -0.91 -10.48
C PRO A 108 -3.03 -0.22 -11.78
N SER A 109 -4.03 0.65 -11.70
CA SER A 109 -4.50 1.46 -12.81
C SER A 109 -4.14 2.93 -12.64
N GLY A 110 -3.88 3.63 -13.74
CA GLY A 110 -3.56 5.05 -13.73
C GLY A 110 -2.13 5.39 -13.33
N LEU A 111 -1.93 6.57 -12.79
CA LEU A 111 -0.62 7.17 -12.48
C LEU A 111 -0.31 7.28 -10.99
N SER A 112 -1.10 6.62 -10.15
CA SER A 112 -0.92 6.62 -8.69
C SER A 112 0.03 5.52 -8.22
N ASN A 113 -0.04 5.15 -6.95
CA ASN A 113 0.81 4.12 -6.38
C ASN A 113 0.70 2.80 -7.13
N HIS A 114 1.84 2.25 -7.53
CA HIS A 114 1.92 0.99 -8.24
C HIS A 114 2.24 -0.15 -7.27
N SER A 115 1.20 -0.82 -6.80
CA SER A 115 1.31 -2.14 -6.17
C SER A 115 0.12 -2.99 -6.58
N PRO A 116 0.28 -4.30 -6.75
CA PRO A 116 -0.85 -5.19 -6.99
C PRO A 116 -1.72 -5.25 -5.73
N THR A 117 -3.00 -5.53 -5.91
CA THR A 117 -3.94 -5.71 -4.80
C THR A 117 -4.63 -7.05 -4.92
N LEU A 118 -4.54 -7.89 -3.91
CA LEU A 118 -5.32 -9.11 -3.82
C LEU A 118 -6.71 -8.78 -3.28
N VAL A 119 -7.72 -9.06 -4.07
CA VAL A 119 -9.13 -9.03 -3.66
C VAL A 119 -9.54 -10.45 -3.32
N ILE A 120 -10.03 -10.65 -2.11
CA ILE A 120 -10.58 -11.92 -1.63
C ILE A 120 -12.07 -11.67 -1.43
N SER A 121 -12.93 -12.42 -2.11
CA SER A 121 -14.37 -12.20 -2.10
C SER A 121 -15.15 -13.48 -1.83
N TRP A 122 -16.35 -13.32 -1.27
CA TRP A 122 -17.24 -14.43 -0.92
C TRP A 122 -18.70 -13.95 -0.86
N ASP A 123 -19.63 -14.89 -0.91
CA ASP A 123 -21.02 -14.60 -0.60
C ASP A 123 -21.20 -14.45 0.93
N PRO A 124 -21.56 -13.26 1.43
CA PRO A 124 -21.75 -13.03 2.84
C PRO A 124 -22.90 -13.85 3.46
N ALA A 125 -23.87 -14.25 2.67
CA ALA A 125 -24.94 -15.14 3.14
C ALA A 125 -24.44 -16.58 3.35
N ALA A 126 -23.50 -17.04 2.52
CA ALA A 126 -22.92 -18.38 2.61
C ALA A 126 -21.88 -18.53 3.72
N LEU A 127 -21.10 -17.50 3.99
CA LEU A 127 -20.07 -17.52 5.04
C LEU A 127 -20.48 -16.79 6.33
N HIS A 128 -21.67 -16.20 6.37
CA HIS A 128 -22.23 -15.50 7.55
C HIS A 128 -21.32 -14.38 8.12
N ILE A 129 -20.52 -13.74 7.27
CA ILE A 129 -19.62 -12.66 7.65
C ILE A 129 -19.44 -11.66 6.51
N THR A 130 -19.41 -10.37 6.84
CA THR A 130 -19.13 -9.29 5.88
C THR A 130 -17.64 -8.94 5.81
N GLY A 131 -17.23 -8.19 4.78
CA GLY A 131 -15.86 -7.69 4.66
C GLY A 131 -15.47 -6.77 5.81
N GLU A 132 -16.41 -5.92 6.25
CA GLU A 132 -16.21 -5.00 7.38
C GLU A 132 -16.00 -5.76 8.70
N GLN A 133 -16.76 -6.82 8.94
CA GLN A 133 -16.59 -7.66 10.13
C GLN A 133 -15.23 -8.35 10.17
N VAL A 134 -14.74 -8.83 9.00
CA VAL A 134 -13.38 -9.38 8.90
C VAL A 134 -12.33 -8.32 9.19
N ALA A 135 -12.46 -7.13 8.60
CA ALA A 135 -11.54 -6.02 8.84
C ALA A 135 -11.54 -5.57 10.31
N GLU A 136 -12.71 -5.57 10.95
CA GLU A 136 -12.85 -5.23 12.37
C GLU A 136 -12.21 -6.29 13.27
N ASP A 137 -12.39 -7.58 12.99
CA ASP A 137 -11.72 -8.66 13.72
C ASP A 137 -10.20 -8.51 13.63
N PHE A 138 -9.68 -8.24 12.45
CA PHE A 138 -8.26 -7.99 12.23
C PHE A 138 -7.73 -6.78 13.01
N ALA A 139 -8.50 -5.71 13.09
CA ALA A 139 -8.10 -4.51 13.82
C ALA A 139 -8.10 -4.68 15.34
N ARG A 140 -9.01 -5.51 15.87
CA ARG A 140 -9.19 -5.73 17.31
C ARG A 140 -8.29 -6.81 17.88
N ASN A 141 -8.04 -7.87 17.13
CA ASN A 141 -7.31 -9.04 17.61
C ASN A 141 -5.81 -8.97 17.27
N LYS A 142 -5.00 -9.80 17.95
CA LYS A 142 -3.55 -9.89 17.69
C LYS A 142 -3.23 -11.12 16.84
N PRO A 143 -2.29 -10.99 15.91
CA PRO A 143 -1.65 -9.72 15.47
C PRO A 143 -2.67 -8.82 14.78
N ARG A 144 -2.55 -7.51 15.01
CA ARG A 144 -3.40 -6.54 14.31
C ARG A 144 -2.98 -6.43 12.85
N ILE A 145 -3.94 -6.52 11.95
CA ILE A 145 -3.72 -6.44 10.50
C ILE A 145 -4.68 -5.40 9.93
N ALA A 146 -4.16 -4.45 9.19
CA ALA A 146 -4.98 -3.48 8.48
C ALA A 146 -5.27 -4.00 7.06
N VAL A 147 -6.54 -4.11 6.71
CA VAL A 147 -7.00 -4.49 5.37
C VAL A 147 -8.08 -3.53 4.89
N GLY A 148 -8.20 -3.36 3.58
CA GLY A 148 -9.38 -2.73 3.01
C GLY A 148 -10.56 -3.68 3.06
N SER A 149 -11.77 -3.16 3.20
CA SER A 149 -13.02 -3.94 3.14
C SER A 149 -14.05 -3.26 2.25
N GLY A 150 -15.02 -4.02 1.80
CA GLY A 150 -16.11 -3.50 0.98
C GLY A 150 -16.95 -4.59 0.31
N ASP A 151 -17.58 -4.19 -0.77
CA ASP A 151 -18.37 -5.05 -1.67
C ASP A 151 -17.78 -5.02 -3.07
N THR A 152 -17.87 -6.13 -3.77
CA THR A 152 -17.52 -6.24 -5.18
C THR A 152 -18.56 -7.12 -5.88
N GLY A 153 -19.43 -6.51 -6.71
CA GLY A 153 -20.45 -7.21 -7.45
C GLY A 153 -21.48 -7.95 -6.58
N GLY A 154 -21.81 -7.41 -5.39
CA GLY A 154 -22.73 -8.02 -4.43
C GLY A 154 -22.08 -9.09 -3.53
N LYS A 155 -20.76 -9.28 -3.60
CA LYS A 155 -19.98 -10.13 -2.71
C LYS A 155 -19.24 -9.29 -1.68
N ALA A 156 -19.20 -9.77 -0.45
CA ALA A 156 -18.30 -9.23 0.56
C ALA A 156 -16.85 -9.40 0.12
N CYS A 157 -15.98 -8.42 0.38
CA CYS A 157 -14.57 -8.57 0.06
C CYS A 157 -13.65 -7.89 1.08
N ILE A 158 -12.41 -8.36 1.10
CA ILE A 158 -11.27 -7.67 1.70
C ILE A 158 -10.18 -7.47 0.63
N ARG A 159 -9.36 -6.42 0.82
CA ARG A 159 -8.31 -6.02 -0.10
C ARG A 159 -6.97 -5.97 0.61
N ILE A 160 -5.98 -6.62 0.04
CA ILE A 160 -4.63 -6.74 0.60
C ILE A 160 -3.63 -6.18 -0.38
N THR A 161 -2.83 -5.20 0.07
CA THR A 161 -1.68 -4.66 -0.67
C THR A 161 -0.39 -5.14 -0.02
N PRO A 162 0.57 -5.69 -0.79
CA PRO A 162 1.77 -6.30 -0.23
C PRO A 162 2.90 -5.30 0.09
N SER A 163 2.78 -4.04 -0.35
CA SER A 163 3.87 -3.05 -0.33
C SER A 163 4.41 -2.70 1.06
N GLN A 164 3.64 -2.95 2.11
CA GLN A 164 4.06 -2.71 3.51
C GLN A 164 4.36 -4.01 4.28
N MET A 165 4.21 -5.17 3.64
CA MET A 165 4.48 -6.45 4.28
C MET A 165 5.98 -6.65 4.50
N GLN A 166 6.33 -7.05 5.72
CA GLN A 166 7.65 -7.56 6.04
C GLN A 166 7.75 -9.06 5.68
N PRO A 167 8.95 -9.65 5.62
CA PRO A 167 9.11 -11.08 5.46
C PRO A 167 8.24 -11.88 6.44
N ASP A 168 7.64 -12.96 5.99
CA ASP A 168 6.76 -13.88 6.73
C ASP A 168 5.39 -13.29 7.14
N ASN A 169 5.10 -12.03 6.79
CA ASN A 169 3.77 -11.47 7.07
C ASN A 169 2.67 -12.17 6.26
N GLU A 170 2.99 -12.65 5.06
CA GLU A 170 2.07 -13.39 4.20
C GLU A 170 1.52 -14.64 4.88
N GLU A 171 2.35 -15.37 5.63
CA GLU A 171 1.93 -16.56 6.38
C GLU A 171 0.94 -16.18 7.49
N VAL A 172 1.25 -15.11 8.23
CA VAL A 172 0.40 -14.62 9.31
C VAL A 172 -0.96 -14.17 8.77
N VAL A 173 -0.95 -13.41 7.67
CA VAL A 173 -2.16 -12.90 7.03
C VAL A 173 -3.00 -14.05 6.49
N ALA A 174 -2.39 -14.97 5.74
CA ALA A 174 -3.06 -16.13 5.18
C ALA A 174 -3.74 -17.00 6.25
N LYS A 175 -3.02 -17.28 7.34
CA LYS A 175 -3.53 -18.06 8.46
C LYS A 175 -4.73 -17.37 9.14
N ARG A 176 -4.63 -16.07 9.37
CA ARG A 176 -5.70 -15.32 10.03
C ARG A 176 -6.97 -15.23 9.18
N ILE A 177 -6.84 -14.96 7.86
CA ILE A 177 -7.99 -14.96 6.97
C ILE A 177 -8.67 -16.35 6.98
N TYR A 178 -7.86 -17.39 6.82
CA TYR A 178 -8.37 -18.76 6.82
C TYR A 178 -9.13 -19.10 8.10
N GLN A 179 -8.60 -18.72 9.26
CA GLN A 179 -9.26 -18.94 10.54
C GLN A 179 -10.61 -18.22 10.62
N ILE A 180 -10.64 -16.91 10.38
CA ILE A 180 -11.85 -16.09 10.51
C ILE A 180 -12.96 -16.60 9.58
N LEU A 181 -12.65 -16.84 8.31
CA LEU A 181 -13.65 -17.28 7.33
C LEU A 181 -14.12 -18.71 7.60
N THR A 182 -13.27 -19.59 8.13
CA THR A 182 -13.64 -20.95 8.49
C THR A 182 -14.51 -20.98 9.74
N GLU A 183 -14.17 -20.16 10.75
CA GLU A 183 -14.94 -20.04 11.99
C GLU A 183 -16.32 -19.44 11.72
N ALA A 184 -16.41 -18.42 10.90
CA ALA A 184 -17.68 -17.78 10.52
C ALA A 184 -18.63 -18.74 9.78
N ARG A 185 -18.09 -19.66 8.97
CA ARG A 185 -18.85 -20.68 8.27
C ARG A 185 -19.43 -21.76 9.18
N SER A 186 -18.82 -22.00 10.33
CA SER A 186 -19.30 -23.00 11.27
C SER A 186 -20.60 -22.51 11.91
N PRO A 187 -21.66 -23.34 12.01
CA PRO A 187 -22.88 -22.91 12.67
C PRO A 187 -22.55 -22.49 14.10
N GLN A 188 -22.86 -21.26 14.45
CA GLN A 188 -22.73 -20.79 15.83
C GLN A 188 -23.61 -21.67 16.72
N PRO A 189 -23.13 -22.21 17.87
CA PRO A 189 -23.97 -22.89 18.80
C PRO A 189 -25.07 -21.91 19.22
N THR A 190 -26.31 -22.28 18.97
CA THR A 190 -27.47 -21.50 19.43
C THR A 190 -27.31 -21.32 20.96
N GLN A 191 -27.11 -20.08 21.38
CA GLN A 191 -27.18 -19.73 22.78
C GLN A 191 -28.64 -19.95 23.21
N LEU A 192 -28.86 -21.03 23.97
CA LEU A 192 -30.11 -21.31 24.66
C LEU A 192 -30.24 -20.41 25.89
#